data_3665d9373691871d6ea1f46763d67a39
#
_entry.id   3665d9373691871d6ea1f46763d67a39
#
_cell.length_a   1.000
_cell.length_b   1.000
_cell.length_c   1.000
_cell.angle_alpha   90.00
_cell.angle_beta   90.00
_cell.angle_gamma   90.00
#
_symmetry.space_group_name_H-M   'P 1'
#
loop_
_entity.id
_entity.type
_entity.pdbx_description
1 polymer ?
#
loop_
_entity_poly.entity_id
_entity_poly.type
_entity_poly.pdbx_seq_one_letter_code
_entity_poly.pdbx_strand_id
1 'polypeptide(L)'
;GEYELEKMIHNLIFPMGLTNRELTYQYHNLWLLDDRFSTFRFIASDKSITSYTQIKSAKEPDLVLIDKEKDLVGNPISFGNTDSGRIGTMVIFEFKRPGDTAHQKNKHDYRWEFSDLVKEYFETFQFGDEKKKKNYRGNRVEITCDTPKFGYVVMDEMPKELVEYNKLNGWRKTPFNSYYKIIPEQNLHIEAITFQDLLANARERNNPFFDHLFANNNNEY
;
A
#
# COMPACT_ATOMS: atom_id res chain seq x y z
N GLY A 1 -2.25 12.16 -21.17
CA GLY A 1 -0.96 12.55 -20.64
C GLY A 1 -0.57 11.69 -19.46
N GLU A 2 0.50 12.04 -18.78
CA GLU A 2 1.07 11.28 -17.65
C GLU A 2 0.08 11.08 -16.50
N TYR A 3 -0.73 12.08 -16.16
CA TYR A 3 -1.79 11.99 -15.15
C TYR A 3 -2.86 10.93 -15.51
N GLU A 4 -3.17 10.77 -16.77
CA GLU A 4 -4.11 9.74 -17.23
C GLU A 4 -3.55 8.33 -17.04
N LEU A 5 -2.24 8.13 -17.17
CA LEU A 5 -1.59 6.83 -16.98
C LEU A 5 -1.56 6.41 -15.52
N GLU A 6 -1.22 7.31 -14.59
CA GLU A 6 -1.30 7.04 -13.14
C GLU A 6 -2.70 6.64 -12.73
N LYS A 7 -3.69 7.45 -13.13
CA LYS A 7 -5.10 7.19 -12.87
C LYS A 7 -5.57 5.85 -13.46
N MET A 8 -5.09 5.50 -14.65
CA MET A 8 -5.38 4.20 -15.27
C MET A 8 -4.83 3.05 -14.42
N ILE A 9 -3.57 3.13 -14.00
CA ILE A 9 -2.92 2.08 -13.21
C ILE A 9 -3.58 1.97 -11.84
N HIS A 10 -3.83 3.11 -11.20
CA HIS A 10 -4.51 3.14 -9.91
C HIS A 10 -5.91 2.51 -10.01
N ASN A 11 -6.73 2.92 -10.97
CA ASN A 11 -8.06 2.34 -11.18
C ASN A 11 -8.02 0.87 -11.63
N LEU A 12 -6.95 0.42 -12.29
CA LEU A 12 -6.77 -0.98 -12.61
C LEU A 12 -6.61 -1.83 -11.34
N ILE A 13 -5.87 -1.32 -10.36
CA ILE A 13 -5.61 -2.02 -9.10
C ILE A 13 -6.82 -1.91 -8.17
N PHE A 14 -7.27 -0.68 -7.92
CA PHE A 14 -8.44 -0.38 -7.10
C PHE A 14 -9.01 0.98 -7.51
N PRO A 15 -10.32 1.10 -7.78
CA PRO A 15 -10.93 2.36 -8.20
C PRO A 15 -10.73 3.50 -7.20
N MET A 16 -10.29 4.65 -7.70
CA MET A 16 -10.02 5.84 -6.90
C MET A 16 -11.29 6.38 -6.22
N GLY A 17 -11.13 6.94 -5.04
CA GLY A 17 -12.20 7.57 -4.28
C GLY A 17 -13.17 6.59 -3.61
N LEU A 18 -12.90 5.28 -3.64
CA LEU A 18 -13.80 4.26 -3.10
C LEU A 18 -13.17 3.46 -1.95
N THR A 19 -14.04 2.77 -1.22
CA THR A 19 -13.66 1.76 -0.23
C THR A 19 -14.17 0.39 -0.65
N ASN A 20 -13.62 -0.68 -0.07
CA ASN A 20 -14.12 -2.05 -0.31
C ASN A 20 -15.56 -2.30 0.22
N ARG A 21 -16.19 -1.33 0.85
CA ARG A 21 -17.63 -1.36 1.19
C ARG A 21 -18.50 -0.93 0.01
N GLU A 22 -17.95 -0.08 -0.84
CA GLU A 22 -18.63 0.49 -2.00
C GLU A 22 -18.40 -0.36 -3.25
N LEU A 23 -17.46 -1.32 -3.17
CA LEU A 23 -17.07 -2.21 -4.26
C LEU A 23 -17.24 -3.68 -3.88
N THR A 24 -17.67 -4.49 -4.85
CA THR A 24 -17.57 -5.94 -4.74
C THR A 24 -16.21 -6.43 -5.23
N TYR A 25 -15.79 -7.59 -4.75
CA TYR A 25 -14.49 -8.22 -5.08
C TYR A 25 -14.17 -8.27 -6.59
N GLN A 26 -15.19 -8.32 -7.43
CA GLN A 26 -15.03 -8.41 -8.89
C GLN A 26 -14.49 -7.13 -9.56
N TYR A 27 -14.49 -6.02 -8.85
CA TYR A 27 -14.17 -4.71 -9.42
C TYR A 27 -12.80 -4.16 -9.00
N HIS A 28 -11.95 -4.98 -8.40
CA HIS A 28 -10.58 -4.61 -8.09
C HIS A 28 -9.60 -5.75 -8.43
N ASN A 29 -8.34 -5.38 -8.64
CA ASN A 29 -7.27 -6.31 -8.98
C ASN A 29 -6.10 -6.21 -7.98
N LEU A 30 -6.41 -6.21 -6.69
CA LEU A 30 -5.38 -6.18 -5.63
C LEU A 30 -4.41 -7.36 -5.70
N TRP A 31 -4.81 -8.46 -6.33
CA TRP A 31 -3.97 -9.62 -6.62
C TRP A 31 -2.76 -9.26 -7.50
N LEU A 32 -2.83 -8.18 -8.29
CA LEU A 32 -1.67 -7.66 -9.04
C LEU A 32 -0.53 -7.25 -8.11
N LEU A 33 -0.87 -6.71 -6.94
CA LEU A 33 0.11 -6.34 -5.92
C LEU A 33 0.54 -7.57 -5.12
N ASP A 34 -0.42 -8.25 -4.49
CA ASP A 34 -0.24 -9.51 -3.78
C ASP A 34 -1.62 -10.13 -3.53
N ASP A 35 -1.74 -11.45 -3.66
CA ASP A 35 -3.00 -12.18 -3.45
C ASP A 35 -3.56 -11.96 -2.04
N ARG A 36 -2.67 -11.82 -1.04
CA ARG A 36 -3.02 -11.58 0.36
C ARG A 36 -3.79 -10.27 0.56
N PHE A 37 -3.58 -9.26 -0.28
CA PHE A 37 -4.23 -7.96 -0.14
C PHE A 37 -5.72 -7.99 -0.43
N SER A 38 -6.16 -8.96 -1.23
CA SER A 38 -7.60 -9.17 -1.49
C SER A 38 -8.40 -9.58 -0.24
N THR A 39 -7.72 -10.05 0.81
CA THR A 39 -8.36 -10.51 2.05
C THR A 39 -8.45 -9.46 3.16
N PHE A 40 -7.88 -8.28 2.94
CA PHE A 40 -7.91 -7.21 3.93
C PHE A 40 -9.34 -6.73 4.20
N ARG A 41 -9.65 -6.48 5.47
CA ARG A 41 -11.00 -6.13 5.92
C ARG A 41 -11.40 -4.70 5.59
N PHE A 42 -10.44 -3.79 5.57
CA PHE A 42 -10.65 -2.41 5.17
C PHE A 42 -9.67 -2.01 4.10
N ILE A 43 -10.20 -1.41 3.04
CA ILE A 43 -9.43 -0.87 1.92
C ILE A 43 -10.04 0.48 1.59
N ALA A 44 -9.20 1.50 1.48
CA ALA A 44 -9.58 2.84 1.02
C ALA A 44 -8.59 3.31 -0.03
N SER A 45 -9.09 3.86 -1.11
CA SER A 45 -8.31 4.34 -2.24
C SER A 45 -8.57 5.82 -2.44
N ASP A 46 -7.49 6.62 -2.50
CA ASP A 46 -7.55 8.07 -2.77
C ASP A 46 -8.59 8.77 -1.89
N LYS A 47 -8.54 8.47 -0.60
CA LYS A 47 -9.43 9.05 0.42
C LYS A 47 -8.61 9.67 1.53
N SER A 48 -8.99 10.88 1.92
CA SER A 48 -8.36 11.53 3.07
C SER A 48 -8.50 10.69 4.34
N ILE A 49 -7.46 10.66 5.15
CA ILE A 49 -7.44 9.94 6.43
C ILE A 49 -8.63 10.39 7.30
N THR A 50 -9.03 11.66 7.23
CA THR A 50 -10.21 12.18 7.91
C THR A 50 -11.51 11.53 7.45
N SER A 51 -11.59 11.02 6.22
CA SER A 51 -12.84 10.46 5.68
C SER A 51 -13.24 9.13 6.33
N TYR A 52 -12.32 8.39 6.90
CA TYR A 52 -12.57 7.09 7.55
C TYR A 52 -12.06 7.00 9.01
N THR A 53 -11.43 8.07 9.51
CA THR A 53 -11.02 8.20 10.91
C THR A 53 -11.41 9.57 11.46
N GLN A 54 -11.29 9.79 12.77
CA GLN A 54 -11.42 11.11 13.37
C GLN A 54 -10.10 11.89 13.43
N ILE A 55 -9.02 11.31 12.89
CA ILE A 55 -7.73 12.00 12.77
C ILE A 55 -7.88 13.12 11.73
N LYS A 56 -7.67 14.36 12.16
CA LYS A 56 -7.70 15.51 11.25
C LYS A 56 -6.43 15.53 10.41
N SER A 57 -6.52 15.04 9.19
CA SER A 57 -5.43 15.05 8.22
C SER A 57 -6.00 15.19 6.81
N ALA A 58 -5.47 16.13 6.06
CA ALA A 58 -5.78 16.27 4.64
C ALA A 58 -4.96 15.31 3.74
N LYS A 59 -4.12 14.45 4.35
CA LYS A 59 -3.33 13.47 3.61
C LYS A 59 -4.23 12.41 3.01
N GLU A 60 -4.00 12.09 1.76
CA GLU A 60 -4.73 11.14 0.95
C GLU A 60 -3.75 10.11 0.38
N PRO A 61 -3.49 9.01 1.11
CA PRO A 61 -2.71 7.90 0.55
C PRO A 61 -3.44 7.30 -0.64
N ASP A 62 -2.71 6.93 -1.67
CA ASP A 62 -3.30 6.34 -2.87
C ASP A 62 -4.07 5.06 -2.54
N LEU A 63 -3.50 4.19 -1.69
CA LEU A 63 -4.21 2.99 -1.23
C LEU A 63 -3.81 2.66 0.21
N VAL A 64 -4.81 2.45 1.06
CA VAL A 64 -4.63 2.01 2.45
C VAL A 64 -5.38 0.71 2.68
N LEU A 65 -4.68 -0.29 3.20
CA LEU A 65 -5.26 -1.55 3.61
C LEU A 65 -5.02 -1.74 5.12
N ILE A 66 -6.08 -2.10 5.82
CA ILE A 66 -6.02 -2.30 7.27
C ILE A 66 -6.66 -3.64 7.62
N ASP A 67 -5.95 -4.43 8.39
CA ASP A 67 -6.49 -5.65 8.99
C ASP A 67 -6.49 -5.56 10.52
N LYS A 68 -7.33 -6.36 11.14
CA LYS A 68 -7.43 -6.46 12.58
C LYS A 68 -6.43 -7.46 13.15
N GLU A 69 -6.13 -7.31 14.42
CA GLU A 69 -5.51 -8.35 15.23
C GLU A 69 -6.36 -9.62 15.20
N LYS A 70 -5.72 -10.79 15.01
CA LYS A 70 -6.40 -12.06 14.66
C LYS A 70 -7.45 -12.54 15.68
N ASP A 71 -7.34 -12.14 16.92
CA ASP A 71 -8.17 -12.63 18.03
C ASP A 71 -9.51 -11.89 18.19
N LEU A 72 -9.80 -10.96 17.28
CA LEU A 72 -10.99 -10.13 17.38
C LEU A 72 -12.08 -10.62 16.43
N VAL A 73 -12.99 -11.42 16.97
CA VAL A 73 -14.26 -11.77 16.31
C VAL A 73 -15.16 -10.55 16.33
N GLY A 74 -15.43 -9.95 15.18
CA GLY A 74 -16.35 -8.82 15.11
C GLY A 74 -16.34 -8.11 13.76
N ASN A 75 -17.28 -7.21 13.57
CA ASN A 75 -17.58 -6.53 12.31
C ASN A 75 -16.35 -6.01 11.59
N PRO A 76 -16.23 -6.31 10.28
CA PRO A 76 -15.19 -5.76 9.43
C PRO A 76 -15.32 -4.26 9.47
N ILE A 77 -14.35 -3.50 9.70
CA ILE A 77 -14.28 -2.05 9.65
C ILE A 77 -14.87 -1.30 10.85
N SER A 78 -15.47 -1.88 11.78
CA SER A 78 -15.24 -1.26 13.04
C SER A 78 -13.78 -1.54 13.29
N PHE A 79 -12.95 -0.54 13.14
CA PHE A 79 -11.69 -0.51 13.82
C PHE A 79 -11.98 -0.82 15.30
N GLY A 80 -12.07 -2.12 15.63
CA GLY A 80 -12.44 -2.54 16.96
C GLY A 80 -13.94 -2.35 17.29
N ASN A 81 -14.69 -3.38 17.16
CA ASN A 81 -15.88 -3.57 17.99
C ASN A 81 -15.51 -4.34 19.25
N THR A 82 -14.28 -4.21 19.67
CA THR A 82 -13.74 -4.86 20.85
C THR A 82 -12.91 -3.84 21.59
N ASP A 83 -12.78 -4.05 22.85
CA ASP A 83 -12.19 -3.13 23.81
C ASP A 83 -10.76 -2.66 23.49
N SER A 84 -10.03 -3.32 22.59
CA SER A 84 -8.66 -2.95 22.26
C SER A 84 -8.51 -1.92 21.13
N GLY A 85 -9.38 -1.92 20.12
CA GLY A 85 -9.26 -1.03 18.95
C GLY A 85 -7.96 -1.13 18.15
N ARG A 86 -7.20 -2.22 18.36
CA ARG A 86 -5.88 -2.39 17.76
C ARG A 86 -5.99 -2.82 16.30
N ILE A 87 -5.09 -2.26 15.51
CA ILE A 87 -4.85 -2.64 14.12
C ILE A 87 -3.80 -3.75 14.13
N GLY A 88 -4.13 -4.88 13.51
CA GLY A 88 -3.21 -6.02 13.39
C GLY A 88 -2.13 -5.79 12.35
N THR A 89 -2.48 -5.16 11.23
CA THR A 89 -1.55 -4.85 10.14
C THR A 89 -2.06 -3.67 9.34
N MET A 90 -1.15 -2.80 8.90
CA MET A 90 -1.45 -1.71 7.98
C MET A 90 -0.52 -1.77 6.77
N VAL A 91 -1.10 -1.61 5.59
CA VAL A 91 -0.37 -1.48 4.33
C VAL A 91 -0.74 -0.15 3.67
N ILE A 92 0.24 0.56 3.16
CA ILE A 92 0.05 1.81 2.41
C ILE A 92 0.81 1.69 1.09
N PHE A 93 0.12 2.03 0.00
CA PHE A 93 0.72 2.20 -1.32
C PHE A 93 0.71 3.67 -1.70
N GLU A 94 1.77 4.06 -2.35
CA GLU A 94 1.92 5.34 -3.02
C GLU A 94 2.34 5.08 -4.47
N PHE A 95 1.52 5.51 -5.41
CA PHE A 95 1.80 5.44 -6.84
C PHE A 95 2.42 6.75 -7.30
N LYS A 96 3.52 6.68 -8.01
CA LYS A 96 4.19 7.87 -8.57
C LYS A 96 3.97 7.93 -10.07
N ARG A 97 3.59 9.11 -10.53
CA ARG A 97 3.38 9.37 -11.95
C ARG A 97 4.65 9.12 -12.74
N PRO A 98 4.52 8.63 -13.97
CA PRO A 98 5.61 8.69 -14.92
C PRO A 98 6.15 10.11 -15.02
N GLY A 99 7.48 10.26 -14.88
CA GLY A 99 8.11 11.56 -14.93
C GLY A 99 7.83 12.49 -13.74
N ASP A 100 7.20 12.02 -12.65
CA ASP A 100 6.94 12.84 -11.47
C ASP A 100 8.24 13.29 -10.80
N THR A 101 8.49 14.59 -10.85
CA THR A 101 9.65 15.26 -10.24
C THR A 101 9.27 16.04 -8.98
N ALA A 102 8.05 15.88 -8.47
CA ALA A 102 7.50 16.68 -7.37
C ALA A 102 8.33 16.60 -6.08
N HIS A 103 9.07 15.51 -5.88
CA HIS A 103 10.00 15.33 -4.77
C HIS A 103 11.41 15.83 -5.07
N GLN A 104 11.67 16.28 -6.27
CA GLN A 104 12.95 16.84 -6.66
C GLN A 104 12.95 18.35 -6.38
N LYS A 105 13.80 18.80 -5.47
CA LYS A 105 14.01 20.25 -5.23
C LYS A 105 14.53 20.98 -6.49
N ASN A 106 15.19 20.26 -7.38
CA ASN A 106 15.62 20.66 -8.72
C ASN A 106 15.43 19.48 -9.66
N LYS A 107 15.20 19.71 -10.94
CA LYS A 107 14.87 18.72 -12.00
C LYS A 107 15.80 17.47 -12.08
N HIS A 108 16.86 17.39 -11.31
CA HIS A 108 17.82 16.28 -11.23
C HIS A 108 18.35 16.06 -9.81
N ASP A 109 17.63 16.48 -8.76
CA ASP A 109 18.04 16.21 -7.38
C ASP A 109 17.40 14.90 -6.89
N TYR A 110 18.13 13.80 -7.00
CA TYR A 110 17.72 12.45 -6.58
C TYR A 110 18.08 12.16 -5.11
N ARG A 111 18.32 13.17 -4.28
CA ARG A 111 18.67 13.01 -2.85
C ARG A 111 17.43 12.95 -1.97
N TRP A 112 16.62 11.92 -2.18
CA TRP A 112 15.47 11.59 -1.33
C TRP A 112 15.31 10.07 -1.20
N GLU A 113 14.75 9.62 -0.10
CA GLU A 113 14.52 8.21 0.12
C GLU A 113 13.11 7.79 -0.33
N PHE A 114 12.98 6.57 -0.86
CA PHE A 114 11.67 6.00 -1.17
C PHE A 114 10.75 5.99 0.06
N SER A 115 11.32 5.81 1.26
CA SER A 115 10.57 5.85 2.53
C SER A 115 9.85 7.17 2.80
N ASP A 116 10.37 8.30 2.29
CA ASP A 116 9.81 9.61 2.54
C ASP A 116 8.39 9.75 2.00
N LEU A 117 8.03 8.94 0.99
CA LEU A 117 6.73 8.96 0.35
C LEU A 117 5.62 8.32 1.20
N VAL A 118 5.93 7.33 2.03
CA VAL A 118 4.93 6.57 2.79
C VAL A 118 5.06 6.75 4.30
N LYS A 119 6.23 7.07 4.81
CA LYS A 119 6.53 7.18 6.24
C LYS A 119 5.61 8.17 6.96
N GLU A 120 5.37 9.32 6.35
CA GLU A 120 4.55 10.38 6.91
C GLU A 120 3.08 9.96 7.12
N TYR A 121 2.56 9.06 6.31
CA TYR A 121 1.23 8.49 6.52
C TYR A 121 1.19 7.63 7.77
N PHE A 122 2.16 6.72 7.95
CA PHE A 122 2.24 5.89 9.15
C PHE A 122 2.40 6.73 10.42
N GLU A 123 3.23 7.76 10.37
CA GLU A 123 3.41 8.71 11.48
C GLU A 123 2.10 9.41 11.85
N THR A 124 1.29 9.78 10.86
CA THR A 124 -0.03 10.38 11.07
C THR A 124 -0.96 9.46 11.87
N PHE A 125 -0.96 8.17 11.56
CA PHE A 125 -1.75 7.18 12.31
C PHE A 125 -1.16 6.90 13.70
N GLN A 126 0.16 6.88 13.83
CA GLN A 126 0.84 6.49 15.06
C GLN A 126 0.90 7.63 16.10
N PHE A 127 1.21 8.86 15.66
CA PHE A 127 1.48 10.00 16.54
C PHE A 127 0.40 11.08 16.51
N GLY A 128 -0.66 10.90 15.74
CA GLY A 128 -1.80 11.82 15.74
C GLY A 128 -2.42 11.95 17.13
N ASP A 129 -3.16 13.06 17.34
CA ASP A 129 -3.80 13.38 18.63
C ASP A 129 -4.57 12.16 19.20
N GLU A 130 -4.14 11.64 20.31
CA GLU A 130 -4.68 10.47 21.02
C GLU A 130 -6.21 10.55 21.19
N LYS A 131 -6.76 11.75 21.45
CA LYS A 131 -8.20 11.97 21.63
C LYS A 131 -8.98 11.82 20.31
N LYS A 132 -8.31 11.90 19.17
CA LYS A 132 -8.88 11.86 17.82
C LYS A 132 -8.62 10.54 17.09
N LYS A 133 -7.85 9.66 17.66
CA LYS A 133 -7.62 8.31 17.13
C LYS A 133 -8.85 7.42 17.31
N LYS A 134 -9.98 7.83 16.75
CA LYS A 134 -11.23 7.09 16.77
C LYS A 134 -11.78 6.98 15.36
N ASN A 135 -12.50 5.89 15.09
CA ASN A 135 -13.31 5.81 13.90
C ASN A 135 -14.64 6.58 14.10
N TYR A 136 -15.46 6.67 13.07
CA TYR A 136 -16.77 7.33 13.16
C TYR A 136 -17.73 6.75 14.19
N ARG A 137 -17.52 5.50 14.62
CA ARG A 137 -18.31 4.86 15.68
C ARG A 137 -17.76 5.12 17.08
N GLY A 138 -16.72 5.97 17.19
CA GLY A 138 -16.07 6.30 18.45
C GLY A 138 -15.08 5.26 18.97
N ASN A 139 -14.83 4.18 18.22
CA ASN A 139 -13.86 3.15 18.60
C ASN A 139 -12.44 3.63 18.32
N ARG A 140 -11.52 3.35 19.22
CA ARG A 140 -10.12 3.73 19.10
C ARG A 140 -9.46 3.04 17.90
N VAL A 141 -8.73 3.81 17.11
CA VAL A 141 -7.83 3.31 16.05
C VAL A 141 -6.41 3.45 16.58
N GLU A 142 -5.81 2.35 16.94
CA GLU A 142 -4.48 2.34 17.53
C GLU A 142 -3.49 1.60 16.64
N ILE A 143 -2.43 2.33 16.23
CA ILE A 143 -1.22 1.79 15.65
C ILE A 143 -0.09 2.06 16.63
N THR A 144 0.64 1.01 16.99
CA THR A 144 1.80 1.09 17.87
C THR A 144 3.09 0.90 17.08
N CYS A 145 4.23 1.03 17.74
CA CYS A 145 5.52 0.67 17.14
C CYS A 145 5.57 -0.80 16.75
N ASP A 146 4.89 -1.68 17.51
CA ASP A 146 4.88 -3.11 17.28
C ASP A 146 3.92 -3.55 16.17
N THR A 147 2.95 -2.71 15.79
CA THR A 147 2.03 -3.01 14.69
C THR A 147 2.82 -3.20 13.40
N PRO A 148 2.72 -4.36 12.73
CA PRO A 148 3.34 -4.59 11.44
C PRO A 148 2.82 -3.58 10.40
N LYS A 149 3.76 -2.87 9.77
CA LYS A 149 3.49 -1.85 8.77
C LYS A 149 4.26 -2.16 7.50
N PHE A 150 3.57 -2.05 6.36
CA PHE A 150 4.16 -2.27 5.05
C PHE A 150 3.87 -1.05 4.16
N GLY A 151 4.92 -0.40 3.68
CA GLY A 151 4.84 0.69 2.71
C GLY A 151 5.29 0.20 1.34
N TYR A 152 4.54 0.54 0.30
CA TYR A 152 4.92 0.27 -1.08
C TYR A 152 4.94 1.55 -1.88
N VAL A 153 6.05 1.79 -2.56
CA VAL A 153 6.21 2.89 -3.51
C VAL A 153 6.32 2.29 -4.90
N VAL A 154 5.31 2.55 -5.73
CA VAL A 154 5.28 2.05 -7.11
C VAL A 154 5.48 3.23 -8.04
N MET A 155 6.48 3.15 -8.90
CA MET A 155 6.88 4.24 -9.77
C MET A 155 7.17 3.76 -11.20
N ASP A 156 7.21 4.68 -12.13
CA ASP A 156 7.49 4.36 -13.53
C ASP A 156 8.95 3.95 -13.73
N GLU A 157 9.86 4.77 -13.27
CA GLU A 157 11.29 4.57 -13.41
C GLU A 157 12.04 4.78 -12.08
N MET A 158 13.11 4.06 -11.92
CA MET A 158 14.07 4.27 -10.83
C MET A 158 15.42 4.72 -11.43
N PRO A 159 15.65 6.03 -11.58
CA PRO A 159 16.93 6.56 -12.06
C PRO A 159 18.12 6.01 -11.27
N LYS A 160 19.22 5.75 -11.95
CA LYS A 160 20.40 5.13 -11.34
C LYS A 160 20.90 5.93 -10.13
N GLU A 161 20.91 7.24 -10.24
CA GLU A 161 21.34 8.16 -9.17
C GLU A 161 20.45 8.05 -7.92
N LEU A 162 19.14 7.95 -8.12
CA LEU A 162 18.17 7.73 -7.04
C LEU A 162 18.40 6.38 -6.35
N VAL A 163 18.60 5.33 -7.14
CA VAL A 163 18.90 3.99 -6.63
C VAL A 163 20.20 3.98 -5.83
N GLU A 164 21.27 4.59 -6.34
CA GLU A 164 22.56 4.67 -5.65
C GLU A 164 22.44 5.44 -4.33
N TYR A 165 21.73 6.57 -4.32
CA TYR A 165 21.45 7.31 -3.10
C TYR A 165 20.71 6.45 -2.07
N ASN A 166 19.68 5.74 -2.48
CA ASN A 166 18.92 4.89 -1.59
C ASN A 166 19.74 3.70 -1.06
N LYS A 167 20.60 3.09 -1.88
CA LYS A 167 21.53 2.05 -1.43
C LYS A 167 22.48 2.54 -0.34
N LEU A 168 23.00 3.77 -0.44
CA LEU A 168 23.83 4.39 0.59
C LEU A 168 23.06 4.61 1.88
N ASN A 169 21.74 4.79 1.81
CA ASN A 169 20.84 4.95 2.95
C ASN A 169 20.21 3.63 3.43
N GLY A 170 20.82 2.50 3.12
CA GLY A 170 20.47 1.20 3.70
C GLY A 170 19.44 0.39 2.93
N TRP A 171 19.00 0.85 1.76
CA TRP A 171 18.14 0.06 0.89
C TRP A 171 18.87 -1.13 0.26
N ARG A 172 18.18 -2.25 0.12
CA ARG A 172 18.70 -3.49 -0.45
C ARG A 172 17.84 -3.93 -1.64
N LYS A 173 18.48 -4.53 -2.64
CA LYS A 173 17.76 -5.08 -3.80
C LYS A 173 17.18 -6.47 -3.46
N THR A 174 15.94 -6.73 -3.89
CA THR A 174 15.34 -8.06 -3.85
C THR A 174 15.64 -8.85 -5.13
N PRO A 175 15.40 -10.18 -5.13
CA PRO A 175 15.45 -10.99 -6.35
C PRO A 175 14.38 -10.58 -7.40
N PHE A 176 13.35 -9.85 -6.99
CA PHE A 176 12.19 -9.47 -7.81
C PHE A 176 12.30 -8.07 -8.42
N ASN A 177 13.52 -7.56 -8.59
CA ASN A 177 13.82 -6.23 -9.12
C ASN A 177 13.24 -5.05 -8.32
N SER A 178 12.87 -5.25 -7.08
CA SER A 178 12.48 -4.19 -6.16
C SER A 178 13.63 -3.83 -5.21
N TYR A 179 13.45 -2.76 -4.45
CA TYR A 179 14.32 -2.35 -3.35
C TYR A 179 13.53 -2.29 -2.07
N TYR A 180 14.12 -2.71 -0.95
CA TYR A 180 13.47 -2.67 0.35
C TYR A 180 14.35 -2.07 1.43
N LYS A 181 13.70 -1.54 2.45
CA LYS A 181 14.29 -1.09 3.71
C LYS A 181 13.39 -1.50 4.86
N ILE A 182 13.98 -1.94 5.95
CA ILE A 182 13.29 -2.23 7.20
C ILE A 182 13.68 -1.17 8.21
N ILE A 183 12.70 -0.66 8.95
CA ILE A 183 12.87 0.26 10.07
C ILE A 183 12.40 -0.51 11.32
N PRO A 184 13.33 -1.21 12.02
CA PRO A 184 12.95 -2.14 13.08
C PRO A 184 12.22 -1.47 14.24
N GLU A 185 12.61 -0.25 14.60
CA GLU A 185 12.06 0.51 15.73
C GLU A 185 10.58 0.87 15.51
N GLN A 186 10.13 0.83 14.27
CA GLN A 186 8.75 1.10 13.89
C GLN A 186 8.01 -0.14 13.40
N ASN A 187 8.65 -1.31 13.37
CA ASN A 187 8.14 -2.51 12.72
C ASN A 187 7.58 -2.21 11.31
N LEU A 188 8.36 -1.44 10.54
CA LEU A 188 7.98 -0.94 9.22
C LEU A 188 8.89 -1.52 8.14
N HIS A 189 8.29 -2.23 7.20
CA HIS A 189 8.92 -2.69 5.97
C HIS A 189 8.46 -1.82 4.82
N ILE A 190 9.40 -1.30 4.03
CA ILE A 190 9.08 -0.48 2.85
C ILE A 190 9.72 -1.11 1.63
N GLU A 191 8.97 -1.20 0.55
CA GLU A 191 9.42 -1.71 -0.74
C GLU A 191 9.15 -0.68 -1.84
N ALA A 192 10.12 -0.48 -2.72
CA ALA A 192 10.01 0.34 -3.91
C ALA A 192 10.18 -0.53 -5.16
N ILE A 193 9.26 -0.42 -6.10
CA ILE A 193 9.20 -1.23 -7.32
C ILE A 193 8.72 -0.40 -8.50
N THR A 194 9.13 -0.76 -9.72
CA THR A 194 8.55 -0.15 -10.92
C THR A 194 7.21 -0.79 -11.29
N PHE A 195 6.35 -0.05 -11.99
CA PHE A 195 5.11 -0.63 -12.54
C PHE A 195 5.39 -1.84 -13.43
N GLN A 196 6.45 -1.77 -14.24
CA GLN A 196 6.83 -2.86 -15.12
C GLN A 196 7.21 -4.11 -14.35
N ASP A 197 8.06 -3.99 -13.32
CA ASP A 197 8.48 -5.13 -12.50
C ASP A 197 7.31 -5.67 -11.66
N LEU A 198 6.43 -4.81 -11.17
CA LEU A 198 5.22 -5.21 -10.45
C LEU A 198 4.33 -6.13 -11.32
N LEU A 199 4.06 -5.71 -12.56
CA LEU A 199 3.25 -6.49 -13.49
C LEU A 199 3.95 -7.80 -13.92
N ALA A 200 5.28 -7.76 -14.13
CA ALA A 200 6.06 -8.97 -14.42
C ALA A 200 5.98 -9.97 -13.26
N ASN A 201 6.17 -9.50 -12.02
CA ASN A 201 6.07 -10.33 -10.82
C ASN A 201 4.66 -10.92 -10.65
N ALA A 202 3.61 -10.13 -10.90
CA ALA A 202 2.23 -10.61 -10.87
C ALA A 202 1.99 -11.72 -11.90
N ARG A 203 2.50 -11.56 -13.11
CA ARG A 203 2.42 -12.56 -14.16
C ARG A 203 3.15 -13.85 -13.79
N GLU A 204 4.38 -13.74 -13.31
CA GLU A 204 5.17 -14.90 -12.90
C GLU A 204 4.52 -15.69 -11.77
N ARG A 205 3.93 -15.03 -10.78
CA ARG A 205 3.20 -15.69 -9.69
C ARG A 205 2.00 -16.50 -10.20
N ASN A 206 1.31 -16.01 -11.21
CA ASN A 206 0.06 -16.60 -11.69
C ASN A 206 0.27 -17.59 -12.87
N ASN A 207 1.40 -17.54 -13.55
CA ASN A 207 1.69 -18.45 -14.68
C ASN A 207 1.50 -19.95 -14.34
N PRO A 208 2.02 -20.49 -13.23
CA PRO A 208 1.85 -21.90 -12.91
C PRO A 208 0.38 -22.32 -12.77
N PHE A 209 -0.46 -21.41 -12.24
CA PHE A 209 -1.89 -21.65 -12.12
C PHE A 209 -2.60 -21.67 -13.49
N PHE A 210 -2.28 -20.71 -14.35
CA PHE A 210 -2.84 -20.65 -15.70
C PHE A 210 -2.36 -21.83 -16.56
N ASP A 211 -1.09 -22.19 -16.49
CA ASP A 211 -0.55 -23.34 -17.21
C ASP A 211 -1.26 -24.63 -16.80
N HIS A 212 -1.54 -24.83 -15.53
CA HIS A 212 -2.29 -25.98 -15.03
C HIS A 212 -3.75 -26.00 -15.49
N LEU A 213 -4.43 -24.86 -15.46
CA LEU A 213 -5.80 -24.73 -15.96
C LEU A 213 -5.92 -25.05 -17.46
N PHE A 214 -5.00 -24.52 -18.27
CA PHE A 214 -5.05 -24.70 -19.72
C PHE A 214 -4.56 -26.08 -20.16
N ALA A 215 -3.63 -26.70 -19.43
CA ALA A 215 -3.20 -28.07 -19.70
C ALA A 215 -4.32 -29.07 -19.50
N ASN A 216 -5.18 -28.88 -18.49
CA ASN A 216 -6.30 -29.79 -18.24
C ASN A 216 -7.44 -29.63 -19.26
N ASN A 217 -7.62 -28.46 -19.86
CA ASN A 217 -8.64 -28.25 -20.89
C ASN A 217 -8.27 -28.87 -22.26
N ASN A 218 -7.00 -29.18 -22.50
CA ASN A 218 -6.56 -29.81 -23.73
C ASN A 218 -6.64 -31.35 -23.71
N ASN A 219 -7.01 -31.95 -22.60
CA ASN A 219 -7.14 -33.43 -22.46
C ASN A 219 -8.59 -33.95 -22.53
N GLU A 220 -9.56 -33.11 -22.84
CA GLU A 220 -10.98 -33.48 -22.96
C GLU A 220 -11.51 -33.49 -24.41
N TYR A 221 -10.66 -33.83 -25.42
CA TYR A 221 -11.12 -34.08 -26.78
C TYR A 221 -10.49 -35.36 -27.34
#